data_4cb1925f2b3af9557a656bc8bdafb12e
#
_entry.id   4cb1925f2b3af9557a656bc8bdafb12e
#
_cell.length_a   1.000
_cell.length_b   1.000
_cell.length_c   1.000
_cell.angle_alpha   90.00
_cell.angle_beta   90.00
_cell.angle_gamma   90.00
#
_symmetry.space_group_name_H-M   'P 1'
#
loop_
_entity.id
_entity.type
_entity.pdbx_description
1 polymer ?
#
loop_
_entity_poly.entity_id
_entity_poly.type
_entity_poly.pdbx_seq_one_letter_code
_entity_poly.pdbx_strand_id
1 'polypeptide(L)' 'MNVSVNGEARRLAGPTTLDALVSTLTTAPSGVAAAVNETVVPRGQWPATVLGEGDRVEVLTAVQGG' A
#
# COMPACT_ATOMS: atom_id res chain seq x y z
N MET A 1 -0.77 14.31 -6.07
CA MET A 1 -1.80 13.43 -5.52
C MET A 1 -1.44 13.08 -4.08
N ASN A 2 -2.38 13.18 -3.19
CA ASN A 2 -2.16 12.90 -1.77
C ASN A 2 -2.92 11.66 -1.35
N VAL A 3 -2.23 10.80 -0.58
CA VAL A 3 -2.85 9.63 0.04
C VAL A 3 -2.36 9.57 1.48
N SER A 4 -2.94 8.71 2.29
CA SER A 4 -2.38 8.41 3.60
C SER A 4 -1.93 6.96 3.63
N VAL A 5 -0.84 6.70 4.34
CA VAL A 5 -0.31 5.36 4.53
C VAL A 5 -0.13 5.16 6.02
N ASN A 6 -0.90 4.23 6.57
CA ASN A 6 -0.91 3.97 8.02
C ASN A 6 -1.09 5.26 8.83
N GLY A 7 -1.98 6.13 8.36
CA GLY A 7 -2.28 7.39 9.04
C GLY A 7 -1.34 8.54 8.73
N GLU A 8 -0.30 8.31 7.94
CA GLU A 8 0.64 9.38 7.56
C GLU A 8 0.34 9.88 6.16
N ALA A 9 0.23 11.21 6.02
CA ALA A 9 0.03 11.80 4.71
C ALA A 9 1.26 11.61 3.83
N ARG A 10 1.04 11.19 2.60
CA ARG A 10 2.09 11.04 1.60
C ARG A 10 1.69 11.69 0.30
N ARG A 11 2.63 12.38 -0.31
CA ARG A 11 2.42 13.00 -1.60
C ARG A 11 3.03 12.14 -2.69
N LEU A 12 2.22 11.81 -3.69
CA LEU A 12 2.65 11.02 -4.84
C LEU A 12 2.73 11.93 -6.06
N ALA A 13 3.72 11.66 -6.92
CA ALA A 13 3.96 12.52 -8.09
C ALA A 13 2.87 12.37 -9.15
N GLY A 14 2.16 11.24 -9.16
CA GLY A 14 1.12 10.98 -10.16
C GLY A 14 0.48 9.64 -9.90
N PRO A 15 -0.25 9.10 -10.88
CA PRO A 15 -0.91 7.80 -10.72
C PRO A 15 0.08 6.73 -10.27
N THR A 16 -0.28 6.03 -9.21
CA THR A 16 0.59 5.04 -8.58
C THR A 16 -0.25 3.82 -8.26
N THR A 17 0.27 2.63 -8.55
CA THR A 17 -0.40 1.39 -8.17
C THR A 17 -0.09 1.06 -6.71
N LEU A 18 -0.97 0.27 -6.09
CA LEU A 18 -0.73 -0.20 -4.74
C LEU A 18 0.59 -0.99 -4.67
N ASP A 19 0.89 -1.78 -5.69
CA ASP A 19 2.13 -2.54 -5.77
C ASP A 19 3.35 -1.61 -5.73
N ALA A 20 3.33 -0.56 -6.51
CA ALA A 20 4.43 0.40 -6.54
C ALA A 20 4.60 1.11 -5.20
N LEU A 21 3.50 1.49 -4.54
CA LEU A 21 3.57 2.13 -3.24
C LEU A 21 4.13 1.20 -2.19
N VAL A 22 3.64 -0.04 -2.12
CA VAL A 22 4.12 -1.01 -1.14
C VAL A 22 5.61 -1.27 -1.32
N SER A 23 6.08 -1.31 -2.56
CA SER A 23 7.50 -1.52 -2.85
C SER A 23 8.40 -0.43 -2.30
N THR A 24 7.87 0.78 -2.08
CA THR A 24 8.65 1.85 -1.46
C THR A 24 8.72 1.73 0.06
N LEU A 25 7.84 0.92 0.65
CA LEU A 25 7.73 0.80 2.10
C LEU A 25 8.46 -0.42 2.65
N THR A 26 8.54 -1.46 1.87
CA THR A 26 9.14 -2.71 2.29
C THR A 26 9.68 -3.48 1.10
N THR A 27 10.75 -4.22 1.32
CA THR A 27 11.30 -5.14 0.33
C THR A 27 10.93 -6.59 0.64
N ALA A 28 10.10 -6.81 1.66
CA ALA A 28 9.72 -8.16 2.05
C ALA A 28 8.98 -8.86 0.92
N PRO A 29 9.40 -10.07 0.52
CA PRO A 29 8.76 -10.78 -0.58
C PRO A 29 7.42 -11.42 -0.19
N SER A 30 7.15 -11.55 1.08
CA SER A 30 5.93 -12.17 1.59
C SER A 30 5.63 -11.64 2.99
N GLY A 31 4.47 -12.02 3.53
CA GLY A 31 4.08 -11.58 4.86
C GLY A 31 3.63 -10.12 4.90
N VAL A 32 3.17 -9.60 3.77
CA VAL A 32 2.69 -8.21 3.68
C VAL A 32 1.22 -8.23 3.29
N ALA A 33 0.41 -7.49 4.02
CA ALA A 33 -1.00 -7.30 3.70
C ALA A 33 -1.23 -5.82 3.45
N ALA A 34 -2.17 -5.52 2.55
CA ALA A 34 -2.51 -4.15 2.23
C ALA A 34 -4.01 -3.99 2.09
N ALA A 35 -4.51 -2.83 2.52
CA ALA A 35 -5.90 -2.46 2.37
C ALA A 35 -5.98 -1.04 1.83
N VAL A 36 -7.02 -0.78 1.04
CA VAL A 36 -7.29 0.56 0.52
C VAL A 36 -8.71 0.90 0.94
N ASN A 37 -8.86 2.02 1.66
CA ASN A 37 -10.15 2.48 2.18
C ASN A 37 -10.88 1.37 2.92
N GLU A 38 -10.16 0.65 3.79
CA GLU A 38 -10.66 -0.43 4.64
C GLU A 38 -10.99 -1.72 3.89
N THR A 39 -10.66 -1.80 2.60
CA THR A 39 -10.88 -3.02 1.84
C THR A 39 -9.54 -3.70 1.59
N VAL A 40 -9.41 -4.92 2.08
CA VAL A 40 -8.19 -5.71 1.86
C VAL A 40 -8.06 -6.04 0.38
N VAL A 41 -6.87 -5.80 -0.15
CA VAL A 41 -6.55 -6.08 -1.56
C VAL A 41 -5.62 -7.28 -1.61
N PRO A 42 -6.04 -8.37 -2.27
CA PRO A 42 -5.17 -9.53 -2.45
C PRO A 42 -3.90 -9.14 -3.19
N ARG A 43 -2.78 -9.74 -2.81
CA ARG A 43 -1.48 -9.37 -3.37
C ARG A 43 -1.46 -9.44 -4.89
N GLY A 44 -2.10 -10.45 -5.48
CA GLY A 44 -2.14 -10.59 -6.93
C GLY A 44 -2.84 -9.44 -7.64
N GLN A 45 -3.61 -8.63 -6.92
CA GLN A 45 -4.32 -7.50 -7.51
C GLN A 45 -3.62 -6.16 -7.26
N TRP A 46 -2.54 -6.14 -6.52
CA TRP A 46 -1.83 -4.89 -6.24
C TRP A 46 -1.38 -4.16 -7.51
N PRO A 47 -0.83 -4.85 -8.52
CA PRO A 47 -0.40 -4.16 -9.74
C PRO A 47 -1.57 -3.56 -10.53
N ALA A 48 -2.78 -4.09 -10.35
CA ALA A 48 -3.97 -3.59 -11.02
C ALA A 48 -4.75 -2.57 -10.20
N THR A 49 -4.34 -2.31 -8.96
CA THR A 49 -5.02 -1.39 -8.06
C THR A 49 -4.37 -0.02 -8.16
N VAL A 50 -5.03 0.90 -8.86
CA VAL A 50 -4.53 2.28 -9.01
C VAL A 50 -5.09 3.12 -7.88
N LEU A 51 -4.21 3.82 -7.18
CA LEU A 51 -4.58 4.70 -6.08
C LEU A 51 -5.13 6.01 -6.61
N GLY A 52 -6.04 6.61 -5.86
CA GLY A 52 -6.63 7.90 -6.19
C GLY A 52 -6.42 8.92 -5.09
N GLU A 53 -6.73 10.17 -5.40
CA GLU A 53 -6.61 11.26 -4.44
C GLU A 53 -7.40 10.97 -3.17
N GLY A 54 -6.75 11.11 -2.03
CA GLY A 54 -7.40 10.93 -0.75
C GLY A 54 -7.55 9.48 -0.29
N ASP A 55 -7.05 8.53 -1.04
CA ASP A 55 -7.13 7.12 -0.63
C ASP A 55 -6.37 6.89 0.67
N ARG A 56 -6.93 6.03 1.51
CA ARG A 56 -6.30 5.61 2.75
C ARG A 56 -5.75 4.21 2.56
N VAL A 57 -4.44 4.09 2.66
CA VAL A 57 -3.75 2.82 2.48
C VAL A 57 -3.23 2.34 3.82
N GLU A 58 -3.44 1.07 4.12
CA GLU A 58 -2.89 0.45 5.31
C GLU A 58 -2.03 -0.72 4.87
N VAL A 59 -0.81 -0.76 5.37
CA VAL A 59 0.15 -1.81 5.04
C VAL A 59 0.65 -2.42 6.33
N LEU A 60 0.50 -3.73 6.43
CA LEU A 60 0.97 -4.48 7.59
C LEU A 60 2.00 -5.48 7.13
N THR A 61 3.12 -5.52 7.82
CA THR A 61 4.15 -6.53 7.57
C THR A 61 4.18 -7.49 8.73
N ALA A 62 4.25 -8.78 8.42
CA ALA A 62 4.39 -9.77 9.47
C ALA A 62 5.75 -9.61 10.13
N VAL A 63 5.75 -9.50 11.46
CA VAL A 63 6.99 -9.48 12.20
C VAL A 63 7.48 -10.91 12.27
N GLN A 64 8.61 -11.17 11.65
CA GLN A 64 9.26 -12.46 11.77
C GLN A 64 9.99 -12.45 13.09
N GLY A 65 9.32 -12.87 14.12
CA GLY A 65 9.86 -12.85 15.46
C GLY A 65 11.03 -13.80 15.68
N GLY A 66 11.79 -13.93 14.70
CA GLY A 66 12.99 -14.77 14.77
C GLY A 66 12.66 -16.16 15.07
#